data_eb72020ee9c0477b68d68a37f9486ac7
#
_entry.id   eb72020ee9c0477b68d68a37f9486ac7
#
_cell.length_a   1.000
_cell.length_b   1.000
_cell.length_c   1.000
_cell.angle_alpha   90.00
_cell.angle_beta   90.00
_cell.angle_gamma   90.00
#
_symmetry.space_group_name_H-M   'P 1'
#
loop_
_entity.id
_entity.type
_entity.pdbx_description
1 polymer ?
#
loop_
_entity_poly.entity_id
_entity_poly.type
_entity_poly.pdbx_seq_one_letter_code
_entity_poly.pdbx_strand_id
1 'polypeptide(L)'
;ADKVLAERIRRKYSIKNVTGLNLLPFIQFDDPFDIIAHLMVGSEGTLAFLSQVTMNTEYNYPYKASAMLYFETIKEACRAVVAMKKLVNVDGETVVKGAELLDYKSLSSVNDPVYLAYKEKVGSEKATGLTAVLTETMACSQMELNQYIATIEACLTPFESHIPVH
;
A
#
# COMPACT_ATOMS: atom_id res chain seq x y z
N ALA A 1 -9.41 -24.80 -21.67
CA ALA A 1 -9.74 -23.64 -20.80
C ALA A 1 -10.26 -22.49 -21.67
N ASP A 2 -11.26 -21.76 -21.20
CA ASP A 2 -11.78 -20.55 -21.86
C ASP A 2 -10.70 -19.47 -21.89
N LYS A 3 -10.17 -19.16 -23.09
CA LYS A 3 -9.08 -18.20 -23.27
C LYS A 3 -9.48 -16.77 -22.86
N VAL A 4 -10.74 -16.41 -23.09
CA VAL A 4 -11.27 -15.07 -22.75
C VAL A 4 -11.35 -14.90 -21.24
N LEU A 5 -11.83 -15.92 -20.52
CA LEU A 5 -11.88 -15.91 -19.07
C LEU A 5 -10.47 -15.89 -18.46
N ALA A 6 -9.55 -16.69 -18.99
CA ALA A 6 -8.17 -16.73 -18.54
C ALA A 6 -7.47 -15.35 -18.67
N GLU A 7 -7.70 -14.66 -19.79
CA GLU A 7 -7.15 -13.31 -19.99
C GLU A 7 -7.75 -12.28 -19.03
N ARG A 8 -9.05 -12.35 -18.75
CA ARG A 8 -9.70 -11.50 -17.75
C ARG A 8 -9.12 -11.73 -16.36
N ILE A 9 -8.85 -12.98 -15.99
CA ILE A 9 -8.21 -13.32 -14.70
C ILE A 9 -6.79 -12.74 -14.65
N ARG A 10 -5.94 -12.96 -15.66
CA ARG A 10 -4.58 -12.38 -15.72
C ARG A 10 -4.60 -10.87 -15.56
N ARG A 11 -5.48 -10.19 -16.29
CA ARG A 11 -5.62 -8.74 -16.20
C ARG A 11 -6.07 -8.28 -14.81
N LYS A 12 -7.02 -8.98 -14.19
CA LYS A 12 -7.49 -8.65 -12.85
C LYS A 12 -6.37 -8.78 -11.80
N TYR A 13 -5.55 -9.81 -11.92
CA TYR A 13 -4.47 -10.12 -10.97
C TYR A 13 -3.10 -9.54 -11.39
N SER A 14 -3.03 -8.70 -12.42
CA SER A 14 -1.82 -7.93 -12.74
C SER A 14 -1.54 -6.81 -11.74
N ILE A 15 -2.52 -6.49 -10.91
CA ILE A 15 -2.41 -5.60 -9.75
C ILE A 15 -2.80 -6.36 -8.48
N LYS A 16 -2.37 -5.87 -7.32
CA LYS A 16 -2.78 -6.43 -6.02
C LYS A 16 -4.31 -6.51 -5.94
N ASN A 17 -4.83 -7.69 -5.68
CA ASN A 17 -6.25 -7.96 -5.54
C ASN A 17 -6.51 -8.80 -4.30
N VAL A 18 -7.29 -8.26 -3.36
CA VAL A 18 -7.57 -8.86 -2.05
C VAL A 18 -9.07 -9.16 -1.85
N THR A 19 -9.91 -8.99 -2.89
CA THR A 19 -11.35 -9.20 -2.80
C THR A 19 -11.79 -10.52 -3.43
N GLY A 20 -12.48 -11.32 -2.63
CA GLY A 20 -13.01 -12.63 -3.05
C GLY A 20 -11.94 -13.70 -3.18
N LEU A 21 -12.35 -14.88 -3.63
CA LEU A 21 -11.44 -16.00 -3.84
C LEU A 21 -10.43 -15.72 -4.95
N ASN A 22 -9.20 -16.15 -4.72
CA ASN A 22 -8.14 -16.02 -5.70
C ASN A 22 -8.32 -17.04 -6.84
N LEU A 23 -8.69 -16.56 -8.03
CA LEU A 23 -8.88 -17.40 -9.21
C LEU A 23 -7.60 -17.60 -10.05
N LEU A 24 -6.51 -16.88 -9.70
CA LEU A 24 -5.26 -16.95 -10.44
C LEU A 24 -4.64 -18.36 -10.48
N PRO A 25 -4.70 -19.19 -9.43
CA PRO A 25 -4.17 -20.54 -9.43
C PRO A 25 -4.70 -21.43 -10.56
N PHE A 26 -5.95 -21.23 -11.00
CA PHE A 26 -6.54 -22.01 -12.10
C PHE A 26 -5.89 -21.77 -13.47
N ILE A 27 -5.09 -20.72 -13.60
CA ILE A 27 -4.40 -20.38 -14.85
C ILE A 27 -2.89 -20.31 -14.70
N GLN A 28 -2.37 -20.45 -13.47
CA GLN A 28 -0.93 -20.47 -13.15
C GLN A 28 -0.40 -21.90 -13.03
N PHE A 29 -1.21 -22.81 -12.55
CA PHE A 29 -0.81 -24.18 -12.23
C PHE A 29 -1.64 -25.19 -13.03
N ASP A 30 -1.00 -26.28 -13.41
CA ASP A 30 -1.65 -27.42 -14.06
C ASP A 30 -1.88 -28.55 -13.04
N ASP A 31 -1.07 -28.65 -11.98
CA ASP A 31 -1.23 -29.62 -10.94
C ASP A 31 -2.39 -29.25 -9.99
N PRO A 32 -3.37 -30.16 -9.78
CA PRO A 32 -4.52 -29.88 -8.92
C PRO A 32 -4.17 -29.62 -7.46
N PHE A 33 -3.08 -30.19 -6.95
CA PHE A 33 -2.65 -29.95 -5.57
C PHE A 33 -2.08 -28.54 -5.41
N ASP A 34 -1.31 -28.06 -6.39
CA ASP A 34 -0.83 -26.68 -6.43
C ASP A 34 -1.98 -25.69 -6.54
N ILE A 35 -2.98 -25.99 -7.38
CA ILE A 35 -4.19 -25.16 -7.49
C ILE A 35 -4.90 -25.08 -6.14
N ILE A 36 -5.15 -26.20 -5.47
CA ILE A 36 -5.84 -26.25 -4.18
C ILE A 36 -5.03 -25.49 -3.13
N ALA A 37 -3.72 -25.72 -3.03
CA ALA A 37 -2.85 -25.06 -2.06
C ALA A 37 -2.90 -23.53 -2.19
N HIS A 38 -2.84 -23.03 -3.41
CA HIS A 38 -2.86 -21.59 -3.67
C HIS A 38 -4.26 -20.95 -3.61
N LEU A 39 -5.33 -21.73 -3.79
CA LEU A 39 -6.70 -21.27 -3.53
C LEU A 39 -6.98 -20.99 -2.06
N MET A 40 -6.24 -21.65 -1.14
CA MET A 40 -6.37 -21.38 0.30
C MET A 40 -5.93 -19.97 0.67
N VAL A 41 -5.01 -19.38 -0.11
CA VAL A 41 -4.54 -18.00 0.12
C VAL A 41 -5.65 -17.01 -0.21
N GLY A 42 -6.10 -16.27 0.81
CA GLY A 42 -7.21 -15.32 0.68
C GLY A 42 -8.59 -15.94 0.82
N SER A 43 -8.71 -17.21 1.21
CA SER A 43 -10.00 -17.88 1.44
C SER A 43 -10.68 -17.48 2.75
N GLU A 44 -9.97 -16.83 3.65
CA GLU A 44 -10.48 -16.37 4.96
C GLU A 44 -11.17 -17.50 5.77
N GLY A 45 -10.64 -18.72 5.67
CA GLY A 45 -11.19 -19.90 6.36
C GLY A 45 -12.47 -20.47 5.75
N THR A 46 -12.92 -19.98 4.59
CA THR A 46 -14.18 -20.42 3.97
C THR A 46 -14.07 -21.72 3.19
N LEU A 47 -12.85 -22.13 2.77
CA LEU A 47 -12.64 -23.33 1.96
C LEU A 47 -12.16 -24.52 2.77
N ALA A 48 -11.27 -24.32 3.73
CA ALA A 48 -10.73 -25.39 4.55
C ALA A 48 -10.09 -24.86 5.84
N PHE A 49 -9.83 -25.79 6.78
CA PHE A 49 -8.98 -25.52 7.94
C PHE A 49 -7.52 -25.77 7.56
N LEU A 50 -6.66 -24.76 7.79
CA LEU A 50 -5.22 -24.88 7.58
C LEU A 50 -4.54 -25.28 8.89
N SER A 51 -4.03 -26.53 8.95
CA SER A 51 -3.27 -27.02 10.11
C SER A 51 -1.79 -26.63 10.03
N GLN A 52 -1.26 -26.49 8.84
CA GLN A 52 0.14 -26.13 8.59
C GLN A 52 0.28 -25.43 7.25
N VAL A 53 1.19 -24.46 7.16
CA VAL A 53 1.54 -23.75 5.93
C VAL A 53 3.06 -23.57 5.85
N THR A 54 3.60 -23.72 4.65
CA THR A 54 4.98 -23.35 4.33
C THR A 54 4.94 -22.13 3.43
N MET A 55 5.62 -21.04 3.85
CA MET A 55 5.63 -19.77 3.12
C MET A 55 7.06 -19.37 2.80
N ASN A 56 7.24 -18.69 1.68
CA ASN A 56 8.48 -17.98 1.41
C ASN A 56 8.61 -16.81 2.37
N THR A 57 9.82 -16.54 2.81
CA THR A 57 10.14 -15.39 3.66
C THR A 57 10.80 -14.31 2.83
N GLU A 58 10.62 -13.06 3.25
CA GLU A 58 11.33 -11.92 2.71
C GLU A 58 12.35 -11.40 3.73
N TYR A 59 13.32 -10.62 3.23
CA TYR A 59 14.32 -10.02 4.10
C TYR A 59 13.67 -9.01 5.05
N ASN A 60 13.92 -9.17 6.35
CA ASN A 60 13.45 -8.22 7.36
C ASN A 60 14.50 -7.14 7.60
N TYR A 61 14.31 -6.00 6.96
CA TYR A 61 15.23 -4.85 7.11
C TYR A 61 15.28 -4.39 8.56
N PRO A 62 16.49 -4.20 9.14
CA PRO A 62 16.65 -3.82 10.55
C PRO A 62 16.27 -2.36 10.83
N TYR A 63 16.34 -1.48 9.81
CA TYR A 63 16.03 -0.06 9.95
C TYR A 63 14.77 0.27 9.14
N LYS A 64 13.78 0.85 9.82
CA LYS A 64 12.46 1.16 9.24
C LYS A 64 12.02 2.54 9.68
N ALA A 65 11.33 3.24 8.81
CA ALA A 65 10.63 4.48 9.13
C ALA A 65 9.26 4.50 8.48
N SER A 66 8.29 5.05 9.20
CA SER A 66 6.93 5.27 8.72
C SER A 66 6.54 6.72 8.98
N ALA A 67 5.77 7.29 8.06
CA ALA A 67 5.23 8.64 8.21
C ALA A 67 3.80 8.69 7.70
N MET A 68 2.95 9.47 8.38
CA MET A 68 1.61 9.82 7.91
C MET A 68 1.68 11.18 7.23
N LEU A 69 1.39 11.20 5.93
CA LEU A 69 1.41 12.40 5.08
C LEU A 69 -0.03 12.83 4.82
N TYR A 70 -0.38 14.08 5.14
CA TYR A 70 -1.75 14.58 4.97
C TYR A 70 -1.82 15.53 3.77
N PHE A 71 -2.87 15.39 2.97
CA PHE A 71 -3.13 16.18 1.77
C PHE A 71 -4.56 16.72 1.82
N GLU A 72 -4.77 17.94 1.34
CA GLU A 72 -6.10 18.54 1.31
C GLU A 72 -7.07 17.84 0.35
N THR A 73 -6.54 17.11 -0.64
CA THR A 73 -7.36 16.38 -1.60
C THR A 73 -6.78 15.00 -1.93
N ILE A 74 -7.65 14.05 -2.20
CA ILE A 74 -7.27 12.71 -2.69
C ILE A 74 -6.46 12.77 -4.00
N LYS A 75 -6.71 13.77 -4.84
CA LYS A 75 -5.99 13.96 -6.11
C LYS A 75 -4.51 14.26 -5.86
N GLU A 76 -4.22 15.12 -4.90
CA GLU A 76 -2.85 15.45 -4.53
C GLU A 76 -2.16 14.27 -3.85
N ALA A 77 -2.83 13.58 -2.93
CA ALA A 77 -2.34 12.36 -2.33
C ALA A 77 -1.95 11.31 -3.40
N CYS A 78 -2.82 11.06 -4.37
CA CYS A 78 -2.53 10.13 -5.47
C CYS A 78 -1.35 10.58 -6.34
N ARG A 79 -1.21 11.88 -6.63
CA ARG A 79 -0.07 12.42 -7.39
C ARG A 79 1.24 12.25 -6.62
N ALA A 80 1.23 12.51 -5.32
CA ALA A 80 2.38 12.31 -4.44
C ALA A 80 2.79 10.82 -4.42
N VAL A 81 1.85 9.90 -4.24
CA VAL A 81 2.12 8.44 -4.28
C VAL A 81 2.72 8.02 -5.62
N VAL A 82 2.19 8.51 -6.75
CA VAL A 82 2.74 8.22 -8.09
C VAL A 82 4.18 8.74 -8.24
N ALA A 83 4.49 9.90 -7.66
CA ALA A 83 5.84 10.44 -7.66
C ALA A 83 6.78 9.60 -6.77
N MET A 84 6.38 9.29 -5.54
CA MET A 84 7.15 8.49 -4.59
C MET A 84 7.43 7.07 -5.12
N LYS A 85 6.49 6.43 -5.80
CA LYS A 85 6.69 5.10 -6.40
C LYS A 85 7.77 5.04 -7.48
N LYS A 86 8.22 6.15 -8.01
CA LYS A 86 9.30 6.23 -9.00
C LYS A 86 10.68 6.35 -8.36
N LEU A 87 10.74 6.54 -7.05
CA LEU A 87 11.99 6.64 -6.32
C LEU A 87 12.62 5.23 -6.22
N VAL A 88 13.81 5.10 -6.75
CA VAL A 88 14.60 3.86 -6.71
C VAL A 88 15.98 4.15 -6.13
N ASN A 89 16.56 3.16 -5.45
CA ASN A 89 17.94 3.19 -4.99
C ASN A 89 18.93 2.87 -6.13
N VAL A 90 20.20 2.80 -5.83
CA VAL A 90 21.27 2.52 -6.80
C VAL A 90 21.15 1.14 -7.45
N ASP A 91 20.49 0.20 -6.78
CA ASP A 91 20.27 -1.17 -7.25
C ASP A 91 18.96 -1.30 -8.04
N GLY A 92 18.22 -0.19 -8.21
CA GLY A 92 16.93 -0.18 -8.91
C GLY A 92 15.73 -0.64 -8.05
N GLU A 93 15.94 -0.85 -6.74
CA GLU A 93 14.84 -1.19 -5.83
C GLU A 93 14.06 0.05 -5.41
N THR A 94 12.76 -0.12 -5.18
CA THR A 94 11.90 0.97 -4.71
C THR A 94 12.29 1.45 -3.32
N VAL A 95 12.45 2.75 -3.16
CA VAL A 95 12.73 3.39 -1.87
C VAL A 95 11.51 3.32 -0.95
N VAL A 96 10.32 3.56 -1.49
CA VAL A 96 9.05 3.46 -0.73
C VAL A 96 8.55 2.02 -0.79
N LYS A 97 8.54 1.34 0.35
CA LYS A 97 8.14 -0.07 0.47
C LYS A 97 6.63 -0.23 0.69
N GLY A 98 5.97 0.75 1.29
CA GLY A 98 4.54 0.78 1.52
C GLY A 98 3.96 2.18 1.32
N ALA A 99 2.75 2.25 0.77
CA ALA A 99 1.96 3.48 0.72
C ALA A 99 0.48 3.11 0.79
N GLU A 100 -0.16 3.43 1.92
CA GLU A 100 -1.57 3.14 2.16
C GLU A 100 -2.36 4.45 2.25
N LEU A 101 -3.45 4.54 1.49
CA LEU A 101 -4.28 5.73 1.42
C LEU A 101 -5.46 5.59 2.39
N LEU A 102 -5.64 6.61 3.23
CA LEU A 102 -6.76 6.74 4.17
C LEU A 102 -7.58 7.98 3.79
N ASP A 103 -8.85 7.77 3.49
CA ASP A 103 -9.77 8.87 3.22
C ASP A 103 -10.28 9.52 4.54
N TYR A 104 -11.00 10.64 4.41
CA TYR A 104 -11.54 11.34 5.56
C TYR A 104 -12.49 10.50 6.43
N LYS A 105 -13.16 9.48 5.85
CA LYS A 105 -14.04 8.59 6.63
C LYS A 105 -13.22 7.69 7.53
N SER A 106 -12.13 7.14 7.01
CA SER A 106 -11.18 6.35 7.78
C SER A 106 -10.57 7.17 8.91
N LEU A 107 -10.08 8.39 8.61
CA LEU A 107 -9.52 9.31 9.61
C LEU A 107 -10.55 9.71 10.67
N SER A 108 -11.78 10.00 10.26
CA SER A 108 -12.89 10.34 11.17
C SER A 108 -13.25 9.16 12.07
N SER A 109 -13.24 7.93 11.57
CA SER A 109 -13.63 6.74 12.33
C SER A 109 -12.71 6.43 13.50
N VAL A 110 -11.42 6.80 13.37
CA VAL A 110 -10.40 6.62 14.42
C VAL A 110 -10.17 7.90 15.24
N ASN A 111 -10.96 8.95 15.03
CA ASN A 111 -10.77 10.26 15.66
C ASN A 111 -9.37 10.82 15.48
N ASP A 112 -8.83 10.72 14.25
CA ASP A 112 -7.49 11.21 13.94
C ASP A 112 -7.32 12.69 14.34
N PRO A 113 -6.32 13.04 15.17
CA PRO A 113 -6.20 14.39 15.71
C PRO A 113 -5.91 15.45 14.64
N VAL A 114 -5.19 15.11 13.58
CA VAL A 114 -4.89 16.04 12.48
C VAL A 114 -6.16 16.29 11.68
N TYR A 115 -6.96 15.26 11.40
CA TYR A 115 -8.25 15.41 10.75
C TYR A 115 -9.21 16.28 11.58
N LEU A 116 -9.28 16.07 12.89
CA LEU A 116 -10.15 16.85 13.77
C LEU A 116 -9.74 18.33 13.78
N ALA A 117 -8.45 18.63 13.96
CA ALA A 117 -7.94 19.99 13.93
C ALA A 117 -8.15 20.68 12.57
N TYR A 118 -7.94 19.94 11.48
CA TYR A 118 -8.20 20.45 10.14
C TYR A 118 -9.68 20.77 9.92
N LYS A 119 -10.57 19.87 10.38
CA LYS A 119 -12.02 20.05 10.29
C LYS A 119 -12.50 21.28 11.07
N GLU A 120 -11.95 21.55 12.25
CA GLU A 120 -12.24 22.78 13.01
C GLU A 120 -11.81 24.03 12.25
N LYS A 121 -10.64 23.98 11.58
CA LYS A 121 -10.10 25.10 10.82
C LYS A 121 -10.87 25.43 9.55
N VAL A 122 -11.24 24.42 8.76
CA VAL A 122 -11.80 24.64 7.41
C VAL A 122 -13.30 24.38 7.30
N GLY A 123 -13.91 23.82 8.33
CA GLY A 123 -15.32 23.41 8.36
C GLY A 123 -15.56 22.00 7.79
N SER A 124 -16.65 21.38 8.20
CA SER A 124 -16.96 19.98 7.92
C SER A 124 -17.05 19.65 6.43
N GLU A 125 -17.53 20.57 5.62
CA GLU A 125 -17.67 20.36 4.17
C GLU A 125 -16.30 20.23 3.48
N LYS A 126 -15.38 21.16 3.73
CA LYS A 126 -14.04 21.15 3.15
C LYS A 126 -13.17 20.00 3.71
N ALA A 127 -13.39 19.61 4.96
CA ALA A 127 -12.67 18.51 5.59
C ALA A 127 -12.92 17.14 4.92
N THR A 128 -13.99 16.99 4.12
CA THR A 128 -14.23 15.76 3.36
C THR A 128 -13.22 15.48 2.25
N GLY A 129 -12.39 16.46 1.89
CA GLY A 129 -11.28 16.29 0.95
C GLY A 129 -10.03 15.69 1.58
N LEU A 130 -9.84 15.87 2.91
CA LEU A 130 -8.60 15.47 3.58
C LEU A 130 -8.33 13.98 3.41
N THR A 131 -7.14 13.68 2.97
CA THR A 131 -6.67 12.32 2.70
C THR A 131 -5.29 12.17 3.29
N ALA A 132 -5.04 11.06 3.99
CA ALA A 132 -3.72 10.70 4.47
C ALA A 132 -3.11 9.55 3.66
N VAL A 133 -1.78 9.51 3.63
CA VAL A 133 -1.00 8.40 3.08
C VAL A 133 -0.02 7.94 4.15
N LEU A 134 -0.21 6.72 4.66
CA LEU A 134 0.79 6.06 5.48
C LEU A 134 1.89 5.54 4.56
N THR A 135 3.09 6.06 4.72
CA THR A 135 4.26 5.72 3.90
C THR A 135 5.29 5.00 4.74
N GLU A 136 5.88 3.94 4.20
CA GLU A 136 6.95 3.18 4.83
C GLU A 136 8.18 3.09 3.93
N THR A 137 9.36 3.19 4.56
CA THR A 137 10.66 2.90 3.95
C THR A 137 11.49 2.02 4.87
N MET A 138 12.37 1.21 4.28
CA MET A 138 13.18 0.23 5.00
C MET A 138 14.57 0.16 4.38
N ALA A 139 15.59 -0.04 5.23
CA ALA A 139 16.99 -0.02 4.81
C ALA A 139 17.85 -1.02 5.60
N CYS A 140 19.03 -1.34 5.06
CA CYS A 140 20.01 -2.21 5.71
C CYS A 140 20.88 -1.47 6.74
N SER A 141 20.93 -0.13 6.69
CA SER A 141 21.70 0.71 7.62
C SER A 141 20.96 2.00 7.95
N GLN A 142 21.30 2.61 9.08
CA GLN A 142 20.76 3.92 9.47
C GLN A 142 21.13 5.02 8.46
N MET A 143 22.32 4.97 7.89
CA MET A 143 22.76 5.94 6.89
C MET A 143 21.89 5.85 5.63
N GLU A 144 21.65 4.65 5.14
CA GLU A 144 20.79 4.39 3.99
C GLU A 144 19.33 4.83 4.27
N LEU A 145 18.80 4.52 5.46
CA LEU A 145 17.47 4.97 5.88
C LEU A 145 17.35 6.49 5.83
N ASN A 146 18.34 7.21 6.37
CA ASN A 146 18.36 8.67 6.34
C ASN A 146 18.39 9.23 4.91
N GLN A 147 19.13 8.58 4.00
CA GLN A 147 19.14 8.95 2.57
C GLN A 147 17.77 8.74 1.92
N TYR A 148 17.10 7.63 2.24
CA TYR A 148 15.75 7.35 1.73
C TYR A 148 14.73 8.36 2.24
N ILE A 149 14.77 8.71 3.52
CA ILE A 149 13.90 9.74 4.10
C ILE A 149 14.13 11.08 3.38
N ALA A 150 15.37 11.54 3.25
CA ALA A 150 15.70 12.78 2.55
C ALA A 150 15.23 12.77 1.07
N THR A 151 15.32 11.62 0.40
CA THR A 151 14.86 11.45 -0.98
C THR A 151 13.34 11.57 -1.08
N ILE A 152 12.61 10.99 -0.12
CA ILE A 152 11.14 11.09 -0.04
C ILE A 152 10.73 12.53 0.25
N GLU A 153 11.36 13.20 1.22
CA GLU A 153 11.10 14.60 1.56
C GLU A 153 11.32 15.53 0.36
N ALA A 154 12.43 15.37 -0.35
CA ALA A 154 12.70 16.13 -1.57
C ALA A 154 11.64 15.90 -2.66
N CYS A 155 11.17 14.66 -2.82
CA CYS A 155 10.10 14.32 -3.76
C CYS A 155 8.77 14.98 -3.39
N LEU A 156 8.52 15.20 -2.09
CA LEU A 156 7.28 15.79 -1.59
C LEU A 156 7.27 17.33 -1.64
N THR A 157 8.41 17.97 -1.79
CA THR A 157 8.53 19.45 -1.84
C THR A 157 7.54 20.13 -2.80
N PRO A 158 7.25 19.60 -4.02
CA PRO A 158 6.28 20.23 -4.93
C PRO A 158 4.80 20.08 -4.51
N PHE A 159 4.52 19.30 -3.47
CA PHE A 159 3.17 19.05 -2.97
C PHE A 159 2.91 19.94 -1.75
N GLU A 160 2.46 21.18 -2.00
CA GLU A 160 2.34 22.24 -0.98
C GLU A 160 1.33 21.94 0.14
N SER A 161 0.43 21.00 -0.07
CA SER A 161 -0.65 20.67 0.85
C SER A 161 -0.37 19.50 1.78
N HIS A 162 0.86 18.98 1.84
CA HIS A 162 1.16 17.98 2.85
C HIS A 162 1.39 18.65 4.22
N ILE A 163 0.76 18.12 5.23
CA ILE A 163 0.95 18.53 6.61
C ILE A 163 1.89 17.49 7.24
N PRO A 164 3.17 17.81 7.48
CA PRO A 164 4.05 16.89 8.18
C PRO A 164 3.58 16.77 9.63
N VAL A 165 3.41 15.54 10.08
CA VAL A 165 3.17 15.22 11.49
C VAL A 165 4.42 14.54 12.02
N HIS A 166 5.05 15.16 13.00
CA HIS A 166 6.24 14.67 13.68
C HIS A 166 5.90 13.57 14.67
#